data_2de6f66890ca86be8e0d5e906defc530
#
_entry.id   2de6f66890ca86be8e0d5e906defc530
#
_cell.length_a   1.000
_cell.length_b   1.000
_cell.length_c   1.000
_cell.angle_alpha   90.00
_cell.angle_beta   90.00
_cell.angle_gamma   90.00
#
_symmetry.space_group_name_H-M   'P 1'
#
loop_
_entity.id
_entity.type
_entity.pdbx_description
1 polymer ?
#
loop_
_entity_poly.entity_id
_entity_poly.type
_entity_poly.pdbx_seq_one_letter_code
_entity_poly.pdbx_strand_id
1 'polypeptide(L)'
;MGLFDRLFGRNKKEETIEDVVTSEEQIETNNPDIKEKREENDLVSIETSESHQTLEQEFQENITDNLTNDLSQTHEEKEEIKQISKDNFNVLDTQDINEVQDIDNVQDNSQESDEEKYHRTLKKTRTGFGARLNAFLANFRSIDEEFFEDLEEMLILSDVGVLVASNLTEELRYEAKLENAKRPEELKQVIIEKLVTIYEKDGQFKEKLNLQEDLTVMLFVGVNGVGKTTSIGKLAYKYQQEGKKVMLVAADTFRAGAVAQLVEWGKRVNVPVVTGVEKADPASVVFDGVERAVKEGVDILLIDTAGRLQNKDNLMAELEKIGRIIKRVIPDAPHETLLALDASTGQNALVQAKEFSKITPVTGIVLTKLDGTAKGGVVLAIREELDIPVKLIGFGEKIDDIGAFNSENFMQGLLEGLI
;
A
#
# COMPACT_ATOMS: atom_id res chain seq x y z
N MET A 1 -26.32 6.80 -0.31
CA MET A 1 -26.37 6.16 1.01
C MET A 1 -24.93 5.93 1.42
N GLY A 2 -24.46 6.63 2.44
CA GLY A 2 -23.09 6.56 2.90
C GLY A 2 -22.73 5.21 3.51
N LEU A 3 -21.43 4.96 3.71
CA LEU A 3 -20.93 3.76 4.37
C LEU A 3 -21.49 3.64 5.78
N PHE A 4 -21.59 4.77 6.48
CA PHE A 4 -22.19 4.85 7.80
C PHE A 4 -23.66 4.39 7.81
N ASP A 5 -24.48 4.87 6.87
CA ASP A 5 -25.90 4.45 6.74
C ASP A 5 -26.04 2.94 6.48
N ARG A 6 -25.07 2.33 5.77
CA ARG A 6 -25.05 0.89 5.49
C ARG A 6 -24.66 0.06 6.70
N LEU A 7 -23.70 0.56 7.49
CA LEU A 7 -23.21 -0.13 8.70
C LEU A 7 -24.20 -0.10 9.87
N PHE A 8 -24.93 1.02 10.02
CA PHE A 8 -25.72 1.29 11.24
C PHE A 8 -27.25 1.36 11.02
N GLY A 9 -27.72 1.31 9.77
CA GLY A 9 -29.13 1.41 9.44
C GLY A 9 -29.73 2.79 9.70
N ARG A 10 -30.71 3.18 8.89
CA ARG A 10 -31.40 4.45 9.03
C ARG A 10 -32.39 4.42 10.22
N ASN A 11 -32.01 4.94 11.35
CA ASN A 11 -32.99 5.46 12.34
C ASN A 11 -33.26 6.94 12.04
N LYS A 12 -33.85 7.25 10.88
CA LYS A 12 -34.47 8.56 10.66
C LYS A 12 -35.87 8.55 11.21
N LYS A 13 -36.08 9.22 12.33
CA LYS A 13 -37.33 9.90 12.60
C LYS A 13 -37.43 11.01 11.54
N GLU A 14 -38.42 10.89 10.65
CA GLU A 14 -38.81 11.96 9.76
C GLU A 14 -39.38 13.10 10.60
N GLU A 15 -38.61 14.15 10.81
CA GLU A 15 -39.15 15.45 11.12
C GLU A 15 -39.38 16.16 9.78
N THR A 16 -40.65 16.20 9.37
CA THR A 16 -41.19 17.06 8.33
C THR A 16 -40.96 18.52 8.72
N ILE A 17 -40.08 19.19 8.00
CA ILE A 17 -40.06 20.66 7.99
C ILE A 17 -40.78 21.08 6.70
N GLU A 18 -42.00 21.64 6.90
CA GLU A 18 -42.75 22.34 5.89
C GLU A 18 -42.05 23.65 5.50
N ASP A 19 -42.16 23.95 4.25
CA ASP A 19 -41.87 25.17 3.50
C ASP A 19 -41.78 26.47 4.28
N VAL A 20 -40.66 27.20 4.10
CA VAL A 20 -40.66 28.65 4.09
C VAL A 20 -39.98 29.15 2.83
N VAL A 21 -40.81 29.68 1.97
CA VAL A 21 -40.47 30.33 0.69
C VAL A 21 -40.02 31.77 0.92
N THR A 22 -39.06 32.16 0.09
CA THR A 22 -38.72 33.52 -0.40
C THR A 22 -38.07 34.55 0.52
N SER A 23 -36.91 35.00 0.13
CA SER A 23 -36.72 36.30 -0.53
C SER A 23 -35.30 36.48 -1.07
N GLU A 24 -35.26 36.77 -2.38
CA GLU A 24 -34.12 37.31 -3.10
C GLU A 24 -33.80 38.71 -2.59
N GLU A 25 -32.54 39.03 -2.36
CA GLU A 25 -32.04 40.38 -2.53
C GLU A 25 -30.65 40.35 -3.15
N GLN A 26 -30.62 40.93 -4.34
CA GLN A 26 -29.44 41.23 -5.15
C GLN A 26 -28.61 42.32 -4.43
N ILE A 27 -27.29 42.16 -4.39
CA ILE A 27 -26.40 43.31 -4.28
C ILE A 27 -25.32 43.20 -5.35
N GLU A 28 -25.32 44.23 -6.19
CA GLU A 28 -24.46 44.47 -7.34
C GLU A 28 -22.98 44.70 -6.96
N THR A 29 -22.18 44.24 -7.87
CA THR A 29 -20.84 44.70 -8.31
C THR A 29 -20.37 46.08 -7.85
N ASN A 30 -19.11 46.14 -7.39
CA ASN A 30 -18.19 47.19 -7.85
C ASN A 30 -16.73 46.79 -7.65
N ASN A 31 -16.02 46.67 -8.78
CA ASN A 31 -14.57 46.73 -8.93
C ASN A 31 -14.22 48.25 -9.10
N PRO A 32 -13.02 48.77 -8.73
CA PRO A 32 -11.94 48.74 -9.68
C PRO A 32 -10.49 48.70 -9.12
N ASP A 33 -9.63 48.21 -10.01
CA ASP A 33 -8.25 48.63 -10.26
C ASP A 33 -7.19 48.59 -9.14
N ILE A 34 -6.21 47.72 -9.32
CA ILE A 34 -4.79 48.11 -9.29
C ILE A 34 -4.02 47.32 -10.36
N LYS A 35 -3.54 48.09 -11.32
CA LYS A 35 -2.59 47.68 -12.37
C LYS A 35 -1.16 47.63 -11.83
N GLU A 36 -0.41 46.72 -12.47
CA GLU A 36 1.00 46.81 -12.89
C GLU A 36 2.04 47.32 -11.87
N LYS A 37 3.00 46.44 -11.60
CA LYS A 37 4.44 46.73 -11.78
C LYS A 37 5.21 45.48 -12.17
N ARG A 38 5.56 45.40 -13.44
CA ARG A 38 6.77 44.73 -13.93
C ARG A 38 7.90 45.73 -13.70
N GLU A 39 8.97 45.29 -13.05
CA GLU A 39 10.32 45.83 -13.27
C GLU A 39 11.33 44.68 -13.25
N GLU A 40 12.00 44.62 -14.34
CA GLU A 40 13.26 44.03 -14.69
C GLU A 40 14.29 44.03 -13.55
N ASN A 41 15.04 42.95 -13.47
CA ASN A 41 16.48 43.01 -13.21
C ASN A 41 17.18 41.87 -13.92
N ASP A 42 17.76 42.25 -15.06
CA ASP A 42 18.86 41.59 -15.73
C ASP A 42 20.18 41.81 -14.95
N LEU A 43 21.12 40.91 -15.21
CA LEU A 43 22.57 41.00 -14.96
C LEU A 43 23.06 40.67 -13.54
N VAL A 44 23.55 39.43 -13.37
CA VAL A 44 24.97 39.16 -13.06
C VAL A 44 25.29 37.73 -13.51
N SER A 45 25.88 37.61 -14.70
CA SER A 45 26.74 36.47 -15.09
C SER A 45 28.20 36.92 -14.95
N ILE A 46 29.03 35.92 -14.69
CA ILE A 46 30.50 35.93 -14.68
C ILE A 46 31.13 35.90 -13.28
N GLU A 47 31.84 34.80 -13.08
CA GLU A 47 32.91 34.43 -12.16
C GLU A 47 32.59 33.23 -11.28
N THR A 48 32.81 32.03 -11.81
CA THR A 48 33.24 30.82 -11.05
C THR A 48 33.66 29.71 -12.00
N SER A 49 34.70 29.87 -12.75
CA SER A 49 35.28 28.81 -13.60
C SER A 49 36.70 28.38 -13.24
N GLU A 50 37.27 28.89 -12.13
CA GLU A 50 38.65 28.53 -11.74
C GLU A 50 38.75 27.67 -10.44
N SER A 51 37.68 27.47 -9.69
CA SER A 51 37.73 26.69 -8.42
C SER A 51 37.39 25.22 -8.56
N HIS A 52 36.88 24.76 -9.71
CA HIS A 52 36.52 23.34 -9.89
C HIS A 52 37.64 22.42 -10.40
N GLN A 53 38.69 22.98 -10.98
CA GLN A 53 39.83 22.18 -11.49
C GLN A 53 40.88 21.81 -10.43
N THR A 54 40.93 22.54 -9.34
CA THR A 54 41.90 22.27 -8.25
C THR A 54 41.40 21.17 -7.29
N LEU A 55 40.10 21.01 -7.13
CA LEU A 55 39.51 19.98 -6.28
C LEU A 55 39.49 18.57 -6.89
N GLU A 56 39.46 18.47 -8.20
CA GLU A 56 39.49 17.15 -8.89
C GLU A 56 40.93 16.56 -8.95
N GLN A 57 41.96 17.38 -8.89
CA GLN A 57 43.35 16.90 -8.83
C GLN A 57 43.76 16.40 -7.45
N GLU A 58 43.33 17.04 -6.37
CA GLU A 58 43.56 16.57 -5.00
C GLU A 58 42.75 15.27 -4.67
N PHE A 59 41.64 15.02 -5.35
CA PHE A 59 40.85 13.81 -5.14
C PHE A 59 41.43 12.57 -5.85
N GLN A 60 42.18 12.77 -6.95
CA GLN A 60 42.81 11.65 -7.68
C GLN A 60 44.13 11.22 -7.08
N GLU A 61 44.92 12.12 -6.44
CA GLU A 61 46.16 11.76 -5.75
C GLU A 61 45.90 10.98 -4.45
N ASN A 62 44.78 11.23 -3.75
CA ASN A 62 44.42 10.48 -2.52
C ASN A 62 43.87 9.06 -2.78
N ILE A 63 43.47 8.74 -4.00
CA ILE A 63 42.97 7.37 -4.37
C ILE A 63 44.15 6.44 -4.72
N THR A 64 45.24 6.97 -5.27
CA THR A 64 46.40 6.16 -5.66
C THR A 64 47.29 5.72 -4.48
N ASP A 65 47.32 6.50 -3.39
CA ASP A 65 48.13 6.15 -2.20
C ASP A 65 47.42 5.17 -1.27
N ASN A 66 46.08 5.04 -1.30
CA ASN A 66 45.33 4.05 -0.55
C ASN A 66 45.22 2.66 -1.22
N LEU A 67 45.57 2.54 -2.50
CA LEU A 67 45.49 1.26 -3.23
C LEU A 67 46.79 0.43 -3.18
N THR A 68 47.90 0.98 -2.67
CA THR A 68 49.19 0.26 -2.58
C THR A 68 49.47 -0.36 -1.23
N ASN A 69 48.69 -0.08 -0.17
CA ASN A 69 48.89 -0.62 1.18
C ASN A 69 48.06 -1.83 1.57
N ASP A 70 47.19 -2.34 0.69
CA ASP A 70 46.22 -3.42 1.00
C ASP A 70 46.55 -4.76 0.31
N LEU A 71 47.80 -5.03 -0.04
CA LEU A 71 48.23 -6.24 -0.71
C LEU A 71 48.93 -7.27 0.18
N SER A 72 48.70 -7.26 1.49
CA SER A 72 49.23 -8.29 2.40
C SER A 72 48.20 -8.84 3.39
N GLN A 73 47.02 -9.23 2.89
CA GLN A 73 46.15 -10.13 3.65
C GLN A 73 46.51 -11.59 3.39
N THR A 74 46.74 -12.30 4.48
CA THR A 74 47.15 -13.69 4.46
C THR A 74 46.03 -14.62 3.92
N HIS A 75 46.42 -15.78 3.40
CA HIS A 75 45.50 -16.77 2.79
C HIS A 75 44.37 -17.24 3.75
N GLU A 76 44.57 -17.13 5.05
CA GLU A 76 43.59 -17.54 6.09
C GLU A 76 42.41 -16.57 6.18
N GLU A 77 42.62 -15.25 6.11
CA GLU A 77 41.51 -14.27 6.13
C GLU A 77 40.58 -14.37 4.90
N LYS A 78 41.12 -14.81 3.76
CA LYS A 78 40.30 -15.02 2.55
C LYS A 78 39.44 -16.29 2.62
N GLU A 79 39.86 -17.30 3.39
CA GLU A 79 39.05 -18.50 3.63
C GLU A 79 37.95 -18.22 4.68
N GLU A 80 38.21 -17.46 5.73
CA GLU A 80 37.19 -17.04 6.70
C GLU A 80 36.08 -16.18 6.06
N ILE A 81 36.43 -15.23 5.21
CA ILE A 81 35.46 -14.40 4.49
C ILE A 81 34.62 -15.24 3.52
N LYS A 82 35.20 -16.27 2.90
CA LYS A 82 34.46 -17.22 2.07
C LYS A 82 33.55 -18.14 2.88
N GLN A 83 33.90 -18.49 4.10
CA GLN A 83 33.06 -19.29 4.99
C GLN A 83 31.89 -18.49 5.51
N ILE A 84 32.13 -17.27 6.00
CA ILE A 84 31.09 -16.33 6.47
C ILE A 84 30.10 -15.95 5.34
N SER A 85 30.58 -15.85 4.10
CA SER A 85 29.70 -15.58 2.95
C SER A 85 28.86 -16.80 2.54
N LYS A 86 29.33 -18.02 2.79
CA LYS A 86 28.54 -19.26 2.54
C LYS A 86 27.50 -19.51 3.62
N ASP A 87 27.82 -19.24 4.88
CA ASP A 87 26.89 -19.44 6.00
C ASP A 87 25.78 -18.39 6.03
N ASN A 88 26.04 -17.14 5.61
CA ASN A 88 25.03 -16.10 5.43
C ASN A 88 24.14 -16.29 4.17
N PHE A 89 24.63 -17.03 3.16
CA PHE A 89 23.84 -17.29 1.95
C PHE A 89 22.82 -18.42 2.15
N ASN A 90 23.09 -19.37 3.06
CA ASN A 90 22.20 -20.50 3.34
C ASN A 90 21.10 -20.21 4.36
N VAL A 91 21.16 -19.11 5.13
CA VAL A 91 20.15 -18.79 6.16
C VAL A 91 18.99 -17.95 5.62
N LEU A 92 19.17 -17.23 4.49
CA LEU A 92 18.13 -16.38 3.91
C LEU A 92 17.25 -17.09 2.86
N ASP A 93 17.71 -18.21 2.29
CA ASP A 93 16.99 -18.93 1.22
C ASP A 93 16.05 -20.03 1.73
N THR A 94 16.14 -20.41 3.00
CA THR A 94 15.29 -21.48 3.57
C THR A 94 13.96 -20.99 4.13
N GLN A 95 13.79 -19.71 4.42
CA GLN A 95 12.50 -19.19 4.89
C GLN A 95 11.50 -18.97 3.74
N ASP A 96 11.94 -18.51 2.57
CA ASP A 96 11.07 -18.29 1.41
C ASP A 96 10.60 -19.61 0.74
N ILE A 97 11.36 -20.71 0.90
CA ILE A 97 10.99 -22.03 0.34
C ILE A 97 10.00 -22.78 1.24
N ASN A 98 10.06 -22.56 2.55
CA ASN A 98 9.14 -23.20 3.49
C ASN A 98 7.70 -22.65 3.41
N GLU A 99 7.51 -21.38 3.02
CA GLU A 99 6.15 -20.83 2.81
C GLU A 99 5.37 -21.53 1.69
N VAL A 100 6.04 -22.18 0.74
CA VAL A 100 5.38 -22.91 -0.36
C VAL A 100 5.05 -24.35 0.01
N GLN A 101 5.74 -24.96 1.00
CA GLN A 101 5.55 -26.36 1.38
C GLN A 101 4.42 -26.59 2.40
N ASP A 102 4.07 -25.59 3.22
CA ASP A 102 3.04 -25.76 4.26
C ASP A 102 1.58 -25.60 3.77
N ILE A 103 1.39 -25.25 2.49
CA ILE A 103 0.05 -25.04 1.92
C ILE A 103 -0.64 -26.38 1.51
N ASP A 104 0.06 -27.51 1.51
CA ASP A 104 -0.44 -28.78 0.94
C ASP A 104 -1.40 -29.58 1.85
N ASN A 105 -1.74 -29.12 3.05
CA ASN A 105 -2.45 -29.97 4.05
C ASN A 105 -3.87 -29.54 4.44
N VAL A 106 -4.58 -28.76 3.61
CA VAL A 106 -5.98 -28.44 3.93
C VAL A 106 -6.90 -28.73 2.73
N GLN A 107 -7.32 -29.98 2.60
CA GLN A 107 -8.55 -30.33 1.91
C GLN A 107 -9.73 -30.17 2.89
N ASP A 108 -10.17 -28.94 3.10
CA ASP A 108 -11.48 -28.68 3.69
C ASP A 108 -12.37 -28.12 2.57
N ASN A 109 -13.32 -28.93 2.12
CA ASN A 109 -14.19 -28.69 0.95
C ASN A 109 -15.40 -27.78 1.29
N SER A 110 -15.35 -26.97 2.34
CA SER A 110 -16.33 -25.92 2.59
C SER A 110 -15.84 -24.61 1.97
N GLN A 111 -16.49 -24.11 0.94
CA GLN A 111 -16.24 -22.77 0.42
C GLN A 111 -16.66 -21.75 1.50
N GLU A 112 -15.66 -21.28 2.25
CA GLU A 112 -15.80 -20.20 3.24
C GLU A 112 -16.28 -18.93 2.50
N SER A 113 -17.35 -18.29 2.98
CA SER A 113 -17.82 -17.04 2.41
C SER A 113 -16.83 -15.90 2.64
N ASP A 114 -16.90 -14.84 1.81
CA ASP A 114 -16.03 -13.67 2.00
C ASP A 114 -16.25 -13.03 3.37
N GLU A 115 -17.48 -13.00 3.90
CA GLU A 115 -17.77 -12.49 5.25
C GLU A 115 -17.07 -13.31 6.34
N GLU A 116 -17.09 -14.64 6.24
CA GLU A 116 -16.39 -15.53 7.17
C GLU A 116 -14.87 -15.32 7.10
N LYS A 117 -14.32 -15.14 5.89
CA LYS A 117 -12.90 -14.80 5.69
C LYS A 117 -12.55 -13.47 6.35
N TYR A 118 -13.37 -12.42 6.19
CA TYR A 118 -13.20 -11.14 6.89
C TYR A 118 -13.26 -11.30 8.40
N HIS A 119 -14.26 -11.99 8.92
CA HIS A 119 -14.41 -12.21 10.36
C HIS A 119 -13.20 -12.95 10.97
N ARG A 120 -12.71 -13.98 10.29
CA ARG A 120 -11.52 -14.74 10.71
C ARG A 120 -10.27 -13.86 10.69
N THR A 121 -10.06 -13.13 9.60
CA THR A 121 -8.86 -12.32 9.34
C THR A 121 -8.77 -11.14 10.31
N LEU A 122 -9.87 -10.44 10.55
CA LEU A 122 -9.90 -9.26 11.40
C LEU A 122 -9.98 -9.58 12.91
N LYS A 123 -10.00 -10.85 13.30
CA LYS A 123 -10.10 -11.25 14.72
C LYS A 123 -9.05 -10.57 15.61
N LYS A 124 -7.77 -10.53 15.19
CA LYS A 124 -6.71 -9.88 15.96
C LYS A 124 -6.80 -8.35 15.90
N THR A 125 -7.16 -7.80 14.75
CA THR A 125 -7.37 -6.36 14.57
C THR A 125 -8.51 -5.85 15.45
N ARG A 126 -9.62 -6.57 15.47
CA ARG A 126 -10.78 -6.29 16.34
C ARG A 126 -10.42 -6.29 17.82
N THR A 127 -9.72 -7.32 18.29
CA THR A 127 -9.25 -7.38 19.69
C THR A 127 -8.15 -6.36 19.99
N GLY A 128 -7.50 -5.82 18.97
CA GLY A 128 -6.52 -4.74 19.08
C GLY A 128 -7.17 -3.36 19.15
N PHE A 129 -7.65 -2.86 18.01
CA PHE A 129 -8.13 -1.48 17.88
C PHE A 129 -9.46 -1.24 18.59
N GLY A 130 -10.52 -1.95 18.20
CA GLY A 130 -11.86 -1.74 18.76
C GLY A 130 -11.91 -1.99 20.27
N ALA A 131 -11.23 -3.04 20.77
CA ALA A 131 -11.18 -3.32 22.20
C ALA A 131 -10.40 -2.24 22.98
N ARG A 132 -9.30 -1.70 22.44
CA ARG A 132 -8.53 -0.61 23.06
C ARG A 132 -9.36 0.66 23.15
N LEU A 133 -10.03 1.05 22.06
CA LEU A 133 -10.88 2.24 22.04
C LEU A 133 -12.07 2.09 23.00
N ASN A 134 -12.69 0.91 23.08
CA ASN A 134 -13.77 0.65 24.02
C ASN A 134 -13.29 0.69 25.47
N ALA A 135 -12.15 0.08 25.78
CA ALA A 135 -11.53 0.14 27.10
C ALA A 135 -11.13 1.57 27.48
N PHE A 136 -10.61 2.34 26.53
CA PHE A 136 -10.29 3.75 26.70
C PHE A 136 -11.53 4.55 27.12
N LEU A 137 -12.60 4.48 26.33
CA LEU A 137 -13.86 5.18 26.62
C LEU A 137 -14.47 4.79 27.98
N ALA A 138 -14.32 3.53 28.39
CA ALA A 138 -14.82 3.05 29.68
C ALA A 138 -14.01 3.55 30.89
N ASN A 139 -12.74 3.94 30.69
CA ASN A 139 -11.87 4.40 31.78
C ASN A 139 -12.08 5.86 32.16
N PHE A 140 -12.55 6.69 31.23
CA PHE A 140 -12.80 8.11 31.47
C PHE A 140 -14.23 8.35 31.99
N ARG A 141 -14.37 9.31 32.88
CA ARG A 141 -15.69 9.72 33.45
C ARG A 141 -16.12 11.10 32.98
N SER A 142 -15.18 11.90 32.46
CA SER A 142 -15.40 13.25 31.99
C SER A 142 -14.63 13.48 30.71
N ILE A 143 -15.10 14.41 29.89
CA ILE A 143 -14.44 14.90 28.69
C ILE A 143 -13.73 16.20 29.08
N ASP A 144 -12.41 16.12 29.19
CA ASP A 144 -11.52 17.23 29.50
C ASP A 144 -10.32 17.18 28.54
N GLU A 145 -9.33 18.03 28.72
CA GLU A 145 -8.18 18.07 27.81
C GLU A 145 -7.34 16.79 27.89
N GLU A 146 -7.20 16.19 29.08
CA GLU A 146 -6.50 14.94 29.29
C GLU A 146 -7.16 13.80 28.47
N PHE A 147 -8.50 13.77 28.43
CA PHE A 147 -9.24 12.80 27.60
C PHE A 147 -8.85 12.88 26.11
N PHE A 148 -8.72 14.08 25.54
CA PHE A 148 -8.36 14.24 24.11
C PHE A 148 -6.91 13.94 23.85
N GLU A 149 -5.99 14.30 24.75
CA GLU A 149 -4.56 13.98 24.64
C GLU A 149 -4.35 12.46 24.68
N ASP A 150 -4.96 11.77 25.63
CA ASP A 150 -4.88 10.32 25.76
C ASP A 150 -5.58 9.57 24.60
N LEU A 151 -6.69 10.14 24.07
CA LEU A 151 -7.33 9.60 22.86
C LEU A 151 -6.41 9.67 21.64
N GLU A 152 -5.74 10.80 21.44
CA GLU A 152 -4.77 10.98 20.36
C GLU A 152 -3.63 9.97 20.50
N GLU A 153 -3.05 9.83 21.69
CA GLU A 153 -1.99 8.86 21.95
C GLU A 153 -2.45 7.42 21.66
N MET A 154 -3.63 7.04 22.13
CA MET A 154 -4.21 5.72 21.89
C MET A 154 -4.41 5.43 20.41
N LEU A 155 -4.88 6.41 19.63
CA LEU A 155 -5.06 6.30 18.18
C LEU A 155 -3.71 6.12 17.46
N ILE A 156 -2.69 6.89 17.85
CA ILE A 156 -1.32 6.77 17.31
C ILE A 156 -0.74 5.39 17.61
N LEU A 157 -0.87 4.91 18.85
CA LEU A 157 -0.43 3.58 19.29
C LEU A 157 -1.19 2.44 18.58
N SER A 158 -2.33 2.75 17.98
CA SER A 158 -3.15 1.81 17.19
C SER A 158 -2.88 1.90 15.68
N ASP A 159 -1.76 2.54 15.28
CA ASP A 159 -1.29 2.71 13.90
C ASP A 159 -2.27 3.51 12.99
N VAL A 160 -3.18 4.30 13.55
CA VAL A 160 -4.10 5.18 12.78
C VAL A 160 -3.32 6.32 12.09
N GLY A 161 -2.15 6.66 12.61
CA GLY A 161 -1.30 7.74 12.09
C GLY A 161 -1.49 9.06 12.85
N VAL A 162 -0.40 9.82 12.98
CA VAL A 162 -0.38 11.07 13.76
C VAL A 162 -1.33 12.10 13.16
N LEU A 163 -1.33 12.27 11.84
CA LEU A 163 -2.18 13.26 11.18
C LEU A 163 -3.67 12.95 11.37
N VAL A 164 -4.06 11.68 11.19
CA VAL A 164 -5.46 11.26 11.38
C VAL A 164 -5.87 11.39 12.83
N ALA A 165 -5.01 10.98 13.77
CA ALA A 165 -5.28 11.06 15.20
C ALA A 165 -5.48 12.52 15.65
N SER A 166 -4.59 13.42 15.26
CA SER A 166 -4.65 14.83 15.61
C SER A 166 -5.88 15.52 15.01
N ASN A 167 -6.14 15.34 13.70
CA ASN A 167 -7.32 15.90 13.06
C ASN A 167 -8.62 15.39 13.71
N LEU A 168 -8.72 14.10 13.97
CA LEU A 168 -9.88 13.49 14.60
C LEU A 168 -10.12 14.07 16.01
N THR A 169 -9.08 14.18 16.82
CA THR A 169 -9.21 14.71 18.19
C THR A 169 -9.56 16.19 18.21
N GLU A 170 -9.03 16.99 17.28
CA GLU A 170 -9.43 18.40 17.13
C GLU A 170 -10.91 18.54 16.73
N GLU A 171 -11.37 17.75 15.76
CA GLU A 171 -12.78 17.75 15.37
C GLU A 171 -13.69 17.30 16.54
N LEU A 172 -13.28 16.28 17.29
CA LEU A 172 -14.03 15.82 18.45
C LEU A 172 -14.08 16.85 19.57
N ARG A 173 -13.02 17.63 19.81
CA ARG A 173 -13.04 18.76 20.75
C ARG A 173 -14.09 19.81 20.35
N TYR A 174 -14.19 20.08 19.06
CA TYR A 174 -15.17 21.01 18.53
C TYR A 174 -16.60 20.49 18.72
N GLU A 175 -16.88 19.25 18.31
CA GLU A 175 -18.18 18.59 18.46
C GLU A 175 -18.60 18.49 19.93
N ALA A 176 -17.69 18.08 20.82
CA ALA A 176 -17.95 17.99 22.25
C ALA A 176 -18.39 19.35 22.85
N LYS A 177 -17.81 20.46 22.37
CA LYS A 177 -18.20 21.81 22.77
C LYS A 177 -19.57 22.20 22.24
N LEU A 178 -19.88 21.86 20.98
CA LEU A 178 -21.16 22.17 20.35
C LEU A 178 -22.32 21.42 21.03
N GLU A 179 -22.14 20.14 21.28
CA GLU A 179 -23.16 19.28 21.88
C GLU A 179 -23.19 19.36 23.41
N ASN A 180 -22.25 20.12 24.02
CA ASN A 180 -22.05 20.17 25.46
C ASN A 180 -21.92 18.75 26.09
N ALA A 181 -21.24 17.85 25.38
CA ALA A 181 -21.02 16.48 25.78
C ALA A 181 -20.12 16.44 27.02
N LYS A 182 -20.51 15.66 28.03
CA LYS A 182 -19.82 15.58 29.31
C LYS A 182 -19.25 14.20 29.58
N ARG A 183 -19.71 13.18 28.89
CA ARG A 183 -19.34 11.79 29.08
C ARG A 183 -18.80 11.17 27.81
N PRO A 184 -17.75 10.34 27.90
CA PRO A 184 -17.14 9.68 26.74
C PRO A 184 -18.12 8.86 25.89
N GLU A 185 -19.15 8.29 26.48
CA GLU A 185 -20.17 7.51 25.76
C GLU A 185 -20.97 8.37 24.78
N GLU A 186 -21.09 9.67 25.05
CA GLU A 186 -21.79 10.62 24.17
C GLU A 186 -20.98 10.91 22.89
N LEU A 187 -19.64 10.80 22.96
CA LEU A 187 -18.74 10.93 21.79
C LEU A 187 -18.50 9.63 21.05
N LYS A 188 -18.86 8.49 21.61
CA LYS A 188 -18.59 7.18 20.99
C LYS A 188 -19.13 7.10 19.56
N GLN A 189 -20.37 7.51 19.36
CA GLN A 189 -21.02 7.50 18.06
C GLN A 189 -20.32 8.47 17.08
N VAL A 190 -19.96 9.66 17.56
CA VAL A 190 -19.25 10.68 16.76
C VAL A 190 -17.86 10.17 16.32
N ILE A 191 -17.12 9.50 17.22
CA ILE A 191 -15.82 8.89 16.89
C ILE A 191 -15.98 7.86 15.76
N ILE A 192 -16.99 6.99 15.86
CA ILE A 192 -17.29 5.97 14.85
C ILE A 192 -17.62 6.63 13.50
N GLU A 193 -18.50 7.65 13.51
CA GLU A 193 -18.89 8.41 12.30
C GLU A 193 -17.68 9.05 11.63
N LYS A 194 -16.81 9.68 12.40
CA LYS A 194 -15.60 10.32 11.89
C LYS A 194 -14.62 9.31 11.29
N LEU A 195 -14.37 8.18 11.95
CA LEU A 195 -13.50 7.11 11.43
C LEU A 195 -14.04 6.54 10.11
N VAL A 196 -15.35 6.35 10.01
CA VAL A 196 -16.01 5.91 8.78
C VAL A 196 -15.88 6.98 7.69
N THR A 197 -16.10 8.26 8.02
CA THR A 197 -16.01 9.39 7.07
C THR A 197 -14.58 9.55 6.50
N ILE A 198 -13.55 9.39 7.35
CA ILE A 198 -12.13 9.41 6.93
C ILE A 198 -11.89 8.36 5.83
N TYR A 199 -12.45 7.16 5.99
CA TYR A 199 -12.30 6.13 4.97
C TYR A 199 -13.16 6.41 3.73
N GLU A 200 -14.39 6.85 3.90
CA GLU A 200 -15.38 7.05 2.84
C GLU A 200 -14.99 8.13 1.83
N LYS A 201 -14.39 9.23 2.30
CA LYS A 201 -14.01 10.38 1.46
C LYS A 201 -15.08 10.74 0.43
N ASP A 202 -16.28 11.11 0.91
CA ASP A 202 -17.44 11.50 0.10
C ASP A 202 -17.93 10.41 -0.88
N GLY A 203 -17.76 9.14 -0.52
CA GLY A 203 -18.20 7.99 -1.32
C GLY A 203 -17.26 7.62 -2.48
N GLN A 204 -16.05 8.18 -2.53
CA GLN A 204 -15.07 7.89 -3.57
C GLN A 204 -14.21 6.66 -3.22
N PHE A 205 -14.81 5.51 -3.07
CA PHE A 205 -14.10 4.28 -2.64
C PHE A 205 -13.03 3.82 -3.63
N LYS A 206 -13.34 3.79 -4.95
CA LYS A 206 -12.43 3.33 -6.02
C LYS A 206 -11.80 1.95 -5.77
N GLU A 207 -12.47 1.10 -4.99
CA GLU A 207 -11.96 -0.20 -4.53
C GLU A 207 -11.94 -1.27 -5.62
N LYS A 208 -12.73 -1.10 -6.67
CA LYS A 208 -12.80 -2.06 -7.76
C LYS A 208 -11.54 -2.03 -8.60
N LEU A 209 -11.07 -3.21 -9.00
CA LEU A 209 -10.02 -3.35 -9.99
C LEU A 209 -10.51 -2.84 -11.35
N ASN A 210 -9.62 -2.15 -12.07
CA ASN A 210 -9.87 -1.66 -13.41
C ASN A 210 -9.62 -2.79 -14.44
N LEU A 211 -10.57 -3.75 -14.49
CA LEU A 211 -10.53 -4.86 -15.43
C LEU A 211 -10.99 -4.39 -16.81
N GLN A 212 -10.26 -4.80 -17.84
CA GLN A 212 -10.56 -4.50 -19.23
C GLN A 212 -11.37 -5.66 -19.86
N GLU A 213 -12.08 -5.38 -20.94
CA GLU A 213 -12.79 -6.41 -21.71
C GLU A 213 -11.84 -7.40 -22.37
N ASP A 214 -10.71 -6.90 -22.89
CA ASP A 214 -9.66 -7.70 -23.51
C ASP A 214 -8.57 -8.05 -22.49
N LEU A 215 -7.35 -7.51 -22.65
CA LEU A 215 -6.21 -7.79 -21.77
C LEU A 215 -6.10 -6.77 -20.63
N THR A 216 -6.21 -7.23 -19.40
CA THR A 216 -5.86 -6.45 -18.21
C THR A 216 -4.41 -6.70 -17.80
N VAL A 217 -3.61 -5.65 -17.72
CA VAL A 217 -2.22 -5.70 -17.25
C VAL A 217 -2.14 -5.13 -15.83
N MET A 218 -1.69 -5.96 -14.88
CA MET A 218 -1.51 -5.59 -13.47
C MET A 218 -0.03 -5.68 -13.12
N LEU A 219 0.54 -4.55 -12.69
CA LEU A 219 1.92 -4.44 -12.21
C LEU A 219 1.94 -4.47 -10.70
N PHE A 220 2.66 -5.43 -10.09
CA PHE A 220 2.81 -5.53 -8.65
C PHE A 220 4.13 -4.91 -8.20
N VAL A 221 4.05 -3.95 -7.28
CA VAL A 221 5.19 -3.26 -6.69
C VAL A 221 5.16 -3.37 -5.16
N GLY A 222 6.25 -3.06 -4.49
CA GLY A 222 6.35 -3.14 -3.02
C GLY A 222 7.67 -3.76 -2.57
N VAL A 223 8.02 -3.63 -1.28
CA VAL A 223 9.29 -4.15 -0.76
C VAL A 223 9.34 -5.69 -0.77
N ASN A 224 10.53 -6.25 -0.56
CA ASN A 224 10.68 -7.71 -0.47
C ASN A 224 9.99 -8.24 0.80
N GLY A 225 9.41 -9.45 0.73
CA GLY A 225 8.77 -10.13 1.86
C GLY A 225 7.35 -9.64 2.23
N VAL A 226 6.80 -8.66 1.50
CA VAL A 226 5.41 -8.18 1.75
C VAL A 226 4.33 -9.07 1.12
N GLY A 227 4.69 -10.14 0.42
CA GLY A 227 3.72 -11.07 -0.17
C GLY A 227 3.32 -10.79 -1.62
N LYS A 228 4.12 -10.03 -2.43
CA LYS A 228 3.85 -9.80 -3.87
C LYS A 228 3.65 -11.10 -4.64
N THR A 229 4.67 -11.94 -4.70
CA THR A 229 4.68 -13.19 -5.45
C THR A 229 3.56 -14.13 -5.00
N THR A 230 3.32 -14.22 -3.68
CA THR A 230 2.24 -15.02 -3.09
C THR A 230 0.86 -14.48 -3.51
N SER A 231 0.65 -13.17 -3.46
CA SER A 231 -0.61 -12.54 -3.90
C SER A 231 -0.87 -12.75 -5.39
N ILE A 232 0.17 -12.65 -6.22
CA ILE A 232 0.11 -12.94 -7.66
C ILE A 232 -0.32 -14.40 -7.89
N GLY A 233 0.32 -15.37 -7.19
CA GLY A 233 -0.02 -16.78 -7.32
C GLY A 233 -1.47 -17.08 -6.93
N LYS A 234 -1.95 -16.51 -5.83
CA LYS A 234 -3.35 -16.65 -5.37
C LYS A 234 -4.35 -15.99 -6.33
N LEU A 235 -4.04 -14.80 -6.87
CA LEU A 235 -4.87 -14.15 -7.88
C LEU A 235 -4.91 -14.94 -9.19
N ALA A 236 -3.78 -15.50 -9.60
CA ALA A 236 -3.71 -16.36 -10.77
C ALA A 236 -4.63 -17.59 -10.60
N TYR A 237 -4.61 -18.21 -9.41
CA TYR A 237 -5.54 -19.29 -9.09
C TYR A 237 -7.00 -18.83 -9.18
N LYS A 238 -7.35 -17.72 -8.52
CA LYS A 238 -8.72 -17.18 -8.50
C LYS A 238 -9.24 -16.93 -9.91
N TYR A 239 -8.50 -16.18 -10.73
CA TYR A 239 -8.92 -15.86 -12.08
C TYR A 239 -8.97 -17.08 -13.01
N GLN A 240 -8.07 -18.04 -12.81
CA GLN A 240 -8.10 -19.30 -13.53
C GLN A 240 -9.36 -20.12 -13.18
N GLN A 241 -9.78 -20.14 -11.91
CA GLN A 241 -11.04 -20.76 -11.48
C GLN A 241 -12.29 -20.02 -12.05
N GLU A 242 -12.18 -18.71 -12.27
CA GLU A 242 -13.22 -17.89 -12.94
C GLU A 242 -13.23 -18.09 -14.47
N GLY A 243 -12.39 -19.01 -15.01
CA GLY A 243 -12.30 -19.31 -16.44
C GLY A 243 -11.54 -18.29 -17.27
N LYS A 244 -10.81 -17.37 -16.63
CA LYS A 244 -9.97 -16.38 -17.31
C LYS A 244 -8.64 -16.99 -17.76
N LYS A 245 -8.15 -16.58 -18.92
CA LYS A 245 -6.83 -16.93 -19.40
C LYS A 245 -5.80 -16.00 -18.77
N VAL A 246 -5.01 -16.57 -17.86
CA VAL A 246 -4.03 -15.80 -17.05
C VAL A 246 -2.62 -16.11 -17.54
N MET A 247 -1.72 -15.12 -17.44
CA MET A 247 -0.27 -15.27 -17.66
C MET A 247 0.50 -14.51 -16.59
N LEU A 248 1.65 -15.05 -16.18
CA LEU A 248 2.55 -14.44 -15.18
C LEU A 248 3.85 -13.99 -15.84
N VAL A 249 4.45 -12.91 -15.31
CA VAL A 249 5.76 -12.41 -15.73
C VAL A 249 6.67 -12.27 -14.52
N ALA A 250 7.82 -12.97 -14.54
CA ALA A 250 8.83 -12.94 -13.49
C ALA A 250 9.86 -11.83 -13.76
N ALA A 251 9.53 -10.59 -13.37
CA ALA A 251 10.41 -9.44 -13.57
C ALA A 251 11.34 -9.15 -12.37
N ASP A 252 11.30 -9.89 -11.25
CA ASP A 252 12.34 -9.85 -10.21
C ASP A 252 13.54 -10.73 -10.61
N THR A 253 14.20 -10.37 -11.72
CA THR A 253 15.21 -11.18 -12.40
C THR A 253 16.54 -11.30 -11.63
N PHE A 254 16.77 -10.41 -10.66
CA PHE A 254 17.99 -10.40 -9.84
C PHE A 254 17.91 -11.36 -8.65
N ARG A 255 16.72 -11.88 -8.33
CA ARG A 255 16.50 -12.86 -7.28
C ARG A 255 16.07 -14.18 -7.92
N ALA A 256 17.05 -15.09 -8.10
CA ALA A 256 16.77 -16.40 -8.68
C ALA A 256 15.69 -17.16 -7.92
N GLY A 257 15.66 -17.06 -6.57
CA GLY A 257 14.62 -17.62 -5.74
C GLY A 257 13.22 -17.04 -6.02
N ALA A 258 13.09 -15.75 -6.28
CA ALA A 258 11.80 -15.14 -6.62
C ALA A 258 11.26 -15.62 -7.97
N VAL A 259 12.13 -15.71 -8.99
CA VAL A 259 11.77 -16.30 -10.29
C VAL A 259 11.33 -17.76 -10.12
N ALA A 260 12.10 -18.56 -9.38
CA ALA A 260 11.76 -19.97 -9.13
C ALA A 260 10.43 -20.11 -8.37
N GLN A 261 10.18 -19.27 -7.37
CA GLN A 261 8.93 -19.23 -6.61
C GLN A 261 7.73 -18.93 -7.51
N LEU A 262 7.82 -17.92 -8.40
CA LEU A 262 6.72 -17.59 -9.31
C LEU A 262 6.49 -18.71 -10.34
N VAL A 263 7.55 -19.36 -10.82
CA VAL A 263 7.44 -20.53 -11.71
C VAL A 263 6.73 -21.69 -11.02
N GLU A 264 7.04 -21.93 -9.74
CA GLU A 264 6.37 -22.98 -8.95
C GLU A 264 4.89 -22.65 -8.74
N TRP A 265 4.55 -21.40 -8.44
CA TRP A 265 3.15 -20.95 -8.44
C TRP A 265 2.46 -21.22 -9.78
N GLY A 266 3.08 -20.82 -10.90
CA GLY A 266 2.53 -21.06 -12.24
C GLY A 266 2.25 -22.53 -12.53
N LYS A 267 3.17 -23.43 -12.16
CA LYS A 267 2.95 -24.88 -12.26
C LYS A 267 1.78 -25.36 -11.40
N ARG A 268 1.74 -24.92 -10.14
CA ARG A 268 0.71 -25.33 -9.18
C ARG A 268 -0.68 -24.93 -9.61
N VAL A 269 -0.85 -23.71 -10.18
CA VAL A 269 -2.15 -23.18 -10.64
C VAL A 269 -2.38 -23.39 -12.14
N ASN A 270 -1.49 -24.13 -12.82
CA ASN A 270 -1.56 -24.39 -14.27
C ASN A 270 -1.66 -23.12 -15.12
N VAL A 271 -0.83 -22.11 -14.81
CA VAL A 271 -0.77 -20.82 -15.51
C VAL A 271 0.65 -20.62 -16.08
N PRO A 272 0.79 -20.20 -17.37
CA PRO A 272 2.09 -19.99 -17.98
C PRO A 272 2.84 -18.82 -17.33
N VAL A 273 4.16 -18.98 -17.17
CA VAL A 273 5.07 -17.97 -16.63
C VAL A 273 6.09 -17.58 -17.69
N VAL A 274 6.23 -16.29 -17.94
CA VAL A 274 7.29 -15.73 -18.78
C VAL A 274 8.47 -15.40 -17.89
N THR A 275 9.64 -15.94 -18.22
CA THR A 275 10.89 -15.71 -17.50
C THR A 275 11.98 -15.28 -18.50
N GLY A 276 12.98 -14.55 -18.00
CA GLY A 276 14.21 -14.25 -18.76
C GLY A 276 15.33 -15.23 -18.41
N VAL A 277 16.48 -15.04 -19.09
CA VAL A 277 17.75 -15.64 -18.66
C VAL A 277 18.15 -15.05 -17.29
N GLU A 278 19.02 -15.74 -16.55
CA GLU A 278 19.49 -15.25 -15.26
C GLU A 278 20.04 -13.82 -15.36
N LYS A 279 19.57 -12.93 -14.48
CA LYS A 279 19.90 -11.48 -14.46
C LYS A 279 19.55 -10.74 -15.75
N ALA A 280 18.57 -11.23 -16.53
CA ALA A 280 18.02 -10.47 -17.64
C ALA A 280 17.54 -9.09 -17.20
N ASP A 281 17.51 -8.14 -18.13
CA ASP A 281 16.86 -6.84 -17.88
C ASP A 281 15.36 -7.05 -17.61
N PRO A 282 14.84 -6.63 -16.42
CA PRO A 282 13.42 -6.79 -16.08
C PRO A 282 12.47 -6.27 -17.16
N ALA A 283 12.80 -5.11 -17.75
CA ALA A 283 11.98 -4.50 -18.79
C ALA A 283 11.90 -5.33 -20.07
N SER A 284 12.97 -6.08 -20.41
CA SER A 284 12.95 -7.02 -21.53
C SER A 284 11.99 -8.18 -21.28
N VAL A 285 12.03 -8.77 -20.08
CA VAL A 285 11.13 -9.87 -19.70
C VAL A 285 9.68 -9.41 -19.70
N VAL A 286 9.42 -8.18 -19.24
CA VAL A 286 8.08 -7.57 -19.29
C VAL A 286 7.63 -7.34 -20.72
N PHE A 287 8.50 -6.87 -21.60
CA PHE A 287 8.18 -6.68 -23.02
C PHE A 287 7.74 -8.00 -23.66
N ASP A 288 8.55 -9.05 -23.51
CA ASP A 288 8.24 -10.38 -24.05
C ASP A 288 6.92 -10.92 -23.46
N GLY A 289 6.67 -10.67 -22.19
CA GLY A 289 5.43 -11.07 -21.51
C GLY A 289 4.19 -10.36 -22.04
N VAL A 290 4.25 -9.05 -22.24
CA VAL A 290 3.13 -8.25 -22.78
C VAL A 290 2.85 -8.62 -24.23
N GLU A 291 3.88 -8.70 -25.09
CA GLU A 291 3.70 -9.11 -26.49
C GLU A 291 3.11 -10.51 -26.60
N ARG A 292 3.59 -11.44 -25.78
CA ARG A 292 3.07 -12.80 -25.74
C ARG A 292 1.63 -12.85 -25.28
N ALA A 293 1.28 -12.06 -24.24
CA ALA A 293 -0.10 -11.98 -23.73
C ALA A 293 -1.09 -11.48 -24.79
N VAL A 294 -0.71 -10.41 -25.53
CA VAL A 294 -1.50 -9.89 -26.65
C VAL A 294 -1.67 -10.96 -27.74
N LYS A 295 -0.58 -11.61 -28.14
CA LYS A 295 -0.58 -12.61 -29.22
C LYS A 295 -1.42 -13.83 -28.88
N GLU A 296 -1.40 -14.27 -27.62
CA GLU A 296 -2.13 -15.46 -27.16
C GLU A 296 -3.56 -15.16 -26.74
N GLY A 297 -4.01 -13.89 -26.73
CA GLY A 297 -5.34 -13.50 -26.28
C GLY A 297 -5.53 -13.83 -24.80
N VAL A 298 -4.63 -13.34 -23.93
CA VAL A 298 -4.69 -13.47 -22.49
C VAL A 298 -5.66 -12.44 -21.92
N ASP A 299 -6.49 -12.83 -20.95
CA ASP A 299 -7.42 -11.90 -20.28
C ASP A 299 -6.69 -11.09 -19.19
N ILE A 300 -5.78 -11.75 -18.45
CA ILE A 300 -5.10 -11.12 -17.29
C ILE A 300 -3.62 -11.44 -17.30
N LEU A 301 -2.79 -10.38 -17.30
CA LEU A 301 -1.34 -10.45 -17.16
C LEU A 301 -0.93 -9.90 -15.80
N LEU A 302 -0.29 -10.74 -14.97
CA LEU A 302 0.22 -10.36 -13.65
C LEU A 302 1.75 -10.29 -13.70
N ILE A 303 2.32 -9.12 -13.36
CA ILE A 303 3.75 -8.86 -13.45
C ILE A 303 4.33 -8.70 -12.05
N ASP A 304 5.24 -9.61 -11.65
CA ASP A 304 5.98 -9.55 -10.38
C ASP A 304 7.29 -8.78 -10.56
N THR A 305 7.52 -7.75 -9.73
CA THR A 305 8.71 -6.90 -9.80
C THR A 305 9.60 -7.02 -8.58
N ALA A 306 10.86 -6.58 -8.72
CA ALA A 306 11.77 -6.41 -7.60
C ALA A 306 11.25 -5.41 -6.56
N GLY A 307 11.68 -5.59 -5.30
CA GLY A 307 11.26 -4.74 -4.17
C GLY A 307 12.43 -4.20 -3.35
N ARG A 308 13.57 -3.89 -3.98
CA ARG A 308 14.79 -3.48 -3.28
C ARG A 308 14.78 -1.98 -2.97
N LEU A 309 14.01 -1.56 -1.97
CA LEU A 309 13.89 -0.14 -1.59
C LEU A 309 15.22 0.43 -1.03
N GLN A 310 16.14 -0.42 -0.58
CA GLN A 310 17.48 -0.01 -0.14
C GLN A 310 18.31 0.63 -1.28
N ASN A 311 18.03 0.23 -2.53
CA ASN A 311 18.62 0.85 -3.72
C ASN A 311 17.54 1.58 -4.52
N LYS A 312 17.00 2.63 -3.90
CA LYS A 312 15.83 3.37 -4.35
C LYS A 312 15.97 3.88 -5.77
N ASP A 313 17.09 4.52 -6.11
CA ASP A 313 17.29 5.14 -7.43
C ASP A 313 17.28 4.10 -8.56
N ASN A 314 17.91 2.94 -8.35
CA ASN A 314 17.88 1.85 -9.31
C ASN A 314 16.47 1.26 -9.45
N LEU A 315 15.75 1.09 -8.34
CA LEU A 315 14.37 0.61 -8.37
C LEU A 315 13.45 1.59 -9.11
N MET A 316 13.62 2.90 -8.87
CA MET A 316 12.88 3.94 -9.58
C MET A 316 13.09 3.85 -11.09
N ALA A 317 14.36 3.82 -11.52
CA ALA A 317 14.71 3.73 -12.93
C ALA A 317 14.17 2.44 -13.59
N GLU A 318 14.21 1.33 -12.86
CA GLU A 318 13.69 0.03 -13.31
C GLU A 318 12.17 0.07 -13.48
N LEU A 319 11.42 0.52 -12.48
CA LEU A 319 9.96 0.59 -12.53
C LEU A 319 9.46 1.61 -13.57
N GLU A 320 10.14 2.75 -13.72
CA GLU A 320 9.86 3.72 -14.76
C GLU A 320 10.10 3.13 -16.15
N LYS A 321 11.21 2.38 -16.33
CA LYS A 321 11.52 1.68 -17.58
C LYS A 321 10.46 0.63 -17.90
N ILE A 322 10.06 -0.18 -16.93
CA ILE A 322 8.98 -1.17 -17.07
C ILE A 322 7.69 -0.49 -17.52
N GLY A 323 7.27 0.58 -16.83
CA GLY A 323 6.06 1.33 -17.20
C GLY A 323 6.09 1.87 -18.63
N ARG A 324 7.24 2.42 -19.07
CA ARG A 324 7.43 2.88 -20.46
C ARG A 324 7.33 1.75 -21.47
N ILE A 325 7.88 0.59 -21.16
CA ILE A 325 7.83 -0.59 -22.04
C ILE A 325 6.42 -1.13 -22.17
N ILE A 326 5.67 -1.23 -21.06
CA ILE A 326 4.26 -1.64 -21.10
C ILE A 326 3.44 -0.70 -21.99
N LYS A 327 3.56 0.62 -21.78
CA LYS A 327 2.85 1.64 -22.58
C LYS A 327 3.22 1.65 -24.05
N ARG A 328 4.41 1.18 -24.40
CA ARG A 328 4.83 1.07 -25.81
C ARG A 328 4.05 -0.01 -26.56
N VAL A 329 3.63 -1.08 -25.88
CA VAL A 329 2.84 -2.17 -26.46
C VAL A 329 1.34 -1.88 -26.33
N ILE A 330 0.92 -1.43 -25.14
CA ILE A 330 -0.48 -1.10 -24.81
C ILE A 330 -0.49 0.30 -24.16
N PRO A 331 -0.90 1.34 -24.90
CA PRO A 331 -0.77 2.75 -24.47
C PRO A 331 -1.43 3.06 -23.12
N ASP A 332 -2.57 2.42 -22.81
CA ASP A 332 -3.35 2.64 -21.60
C ASP A 332 -2.92 1.75 -20.41
N ALA A 333 -1.99 0.80 -20.64
CA ALA A 333 -1.48 -0.08 -19.59
C ALA A 333 -0.23 0.54 -18.89
N PRO A 334 0.09 0.10 -17.64
CA PRO A 334 -0.64 -0.88 -16.86
C PRO A 334 -2.00 -0.35 -16.41
N HIS A 335 -3.04 -1.19 -16.47
CA HIS A 335 -4.39 -0.83 -16.05
C HIS A 335 -4.50 -0.76 -14.53
N GLU A 336 -3.64 -1.52 -13.83
CA GLU A 336 -3.42 -1.45 -12.39
C GLU A 336 -1.93 -1.48 -12.06
N THR A 337 -1.52 -0.57 -11.19
CA THR A 337 -0.25 -0.65 -10.47
C THR A 337 -0.57 -0.87 -9.00
N LEU A 338 -0.41 -2.09 -8.55
CA LEU A 338 -0.83 -2.54 -7.23
C LEU A 338 0.37 -2.58 -6.27
N LEU A 339 0.32 -1.79 -5.21
CA LEU A 339 1.32 -1.78 -4.16
C LEU A 339 0.96 -2.80 -3.10
N ALA A 340 1.77 -3.85 -2.96
CA ALA A 340 1.62 -4.79 -1.86
C ALA A 340 2.21 -4.21 -0.57
N LEU A 341 1.43 -4.22 0.51
CA LEU A 341 1.80 -3.73 1.83
C LEU A 341 1.48 -4.78 2.89
N ASP A 342 2.45 -5.00 3.77
CA ASP A 342 2.30 -5.85 4.94
C ASP A 342 1.66 -5.06 6.09
N ALA A 343 0.42 -5.38 6.45
CA ALA A 343 -0.33 -4.70 7.52
C ALA A 343 0.38 -4.81 8.88
N SER A 344 1.16 -5.86 9.12
CA SER A 344 1.88 -6.05 10.37
C SER A 344 2.97 -5.00 10.62
N THR A 345 3.42 -4.31 9.58
CA THR A 345 4.45 -3.26 9.69
C THR A 345 3.91 -1.91 10.18
N GLY A 346 2.58 -1.74 10.29
CA GLY A 346 1.95 -0.54 10.82
C GLY A 346 2.36 0.73 10.07
N GLN A 347 2.81 1.76 10.77
CA GLN A 347 3.21 3.04 10.18
C GLN A 347 4.33 2.93 9.12
N ASN A 348 5.17 1.88 9.18
CA ASN A 348 6.16 1.64 8.12
C ASN A 348 5.49 1.33 6.77
N ALA A 349 4.30 0.74 6.75
CA ALA A 349 3.54 0.53 5.50
C ALA A 349 3.16 1.87 4.86
N LEU A 350 2.74 2.87 5.66
CA LEU A 350 2.46 4.22 5.17
C LEU A 350 3.70 4.88 4.57
N VAL A 351 4.87 4.76 5.23
CA VAL A 351 6.14 5.28 4.71
C VAL A 351 6.49 4.62 3.37
N GLN A 352 6.35 3.29 3.26
CA GLN A 352 6.54 2.57 2.01
C GLN A 352 5.59 3.06 0.92
N ALA A 353 4.32 3.23 1.24
CA ALA A 353 3.32 3.73 0.30
C ALA A 353 3.68 5.13 -0.23
N LYS A 354 4.10 6.05 0.63
CA LYS A 354 4.61 7.37 0.25
C LYS A 354 5.81 7.30 -0.70
N GLU A 355 6.75 6.41 -0.41
CA GLU A 355 7.94 6.27 -1.24
C GLU A 355 7.63 5.67 -2.62
N PHE A 356 6.81 4.60 -2.69
CA PHE A 356 6.41 4.02 -3.97
C PHE A 356 5.54 4.96 -4.81
N SER A 357 4.67 5.76 -4.20
CA SER A 357 3.84 6.75 -4.92
C SER A 357 4.65 7.85 -5.60
N LYS A 358 5.88 8.12 -5.10
CA LYS A 358 6.82 9.03 -5.76
C LYS A 358 7.50 8.40 -6.98
N ILE A 359 7.56 7.07 -7.02
CA ILE A 359 8.29 6.30 -8.05
C ILE A 359 7.36 5.95 -9.22
N THR A 360 6.15 5.52 -8.93
CA THR A 360 5.19 5.05 -9.93
C THR A 360 3.77 5.44 -9.52
N PRO A 361 2.87 5.73 -10.47
CA PRO A 361 1.48 6.00 -10.16
C PRO A 361 0.80 4.73 -9.62
N VAL A 362 0.70 4.62 -8.29
CA VAL A 362 0.00 3.52 -7.61
C VAL A 362 -1.50 3.72 -7.75
N THR A 363 -2.21 2.73 -8.27
CA THR A 363 -3.66 2.77 -8.48
C THR A 363 -4.45 2.10 -7.37
N GLY A 364 -3.80 1.27 -6.57
CA GLY A 364 -4.43 0.55 -5.46
C GLY A 364 -3.44 -0.24 -4.62
N ILE A 365 -3.92 -0.68 -3.47
CA ILE A 365 -3.14 -1.44 -2.49
C ILE A 365 -3.63 -2.88 -2.44
N VAL A 366 -2.68 -3.80 -2.32
CA VAL A 366 -2.90 -5.19 -1.88
C VAL A 366 -2.46 -5.28 -0.43
N LEU A 367 -3.41 -5.38 0.49
CA LEU A 367 -3.12 -5.48 1.91
C LEU A 367 -2.92 -6.94 2.31
N THR A 368 -1.74 -7.27 2.81
CA THR A 368 -1.34 -8.64 3.16
C THR A 368 -1.13 -8.80 4.67
N LYS A 369 -1.11 -10.03 5.15
CA LYS A 369 -0.79 -10.42 6.55
C LYS A 369 -1.65 -9.74 7.62
N LEU A 370 -2.87 -9.36 7.26
CA LEU A 370 -3.79 -8.72 8.19
C LEU A 370 -4.26 -9.68 9.30
N ASP A 371 -4.34 -10.98 8.99
CA ASP A 371 -4.67 -12.06 9.93
C ASP A 371 -3.68 -12.20 11.09
N GLY A 372 -2.44 -11.75 10.88
CA GLY A 372 -1.36 -11.77 11.86
C GLY A 372 -1.32 -10.60 12.84
N THR A 373 -2.07 -9.50 12.60
CA THR A 373 -1.83 -8.21 13.25
C THR A 373 -3.06 -7.57 13.88
N ALA A 374 -2.81 -6.74 14.90
CA ALA A 374 -3.78 -5.81 15.48
C ALA A 374 -3.70 -4.39 14.87
N LYS A 375 -2.88 -4.18 13.83
CA LYS A 375 -2.51 -2.87 13.29
C LYS A 375 -3.36 -2.43 12.08
N GLY A 376 -4.63 -2.81 12.03
CA GLY A 376 -5.54 -2.46 10.94
C GLY A 376 -5.77 -0.95 10.75
N GLY A 377 -5.51 -0.13 11.78
CA GLY A 377 -5.64 1.33 11.72
C GLY A 377 -4.80 1.99 10.62
N VAL A 378 -3.70 1.35 10.17
CA VAL A 378 -2.85 1.86 9.08
C VAL A 378 -3.60 2.10 7.77
N VAL A 379 -4.70 1.38 7.53
CA VAL A 379 -5.56 1.58 6.34
C VAL A 379 -6.17 2.98 6.34
N LEU A 380 -6.59 3.48 7.52
CA LEU A 380 -7.11 4.84 7.67
C LEU A 380 -6.03 5.87 7.37
N ALA A 381 -4.81 5.68 7.89
CA ALA A 381 -3.68 6.56 7.64
C ALA A 381 -3.33 6.64 6.14
N ILE A 382 -3.26 5.51 5.46
CA ILE A 382 -2.97 5.46 4.02
C ILE A 382 -4.06 6.15 3.22
N ARG A 383 -5.32 5.89 3.55
CA ARG A 383 -6.46 6.48 2.86
C ARG A 383 -6.50 7.99 3.02
N GLU A 384 -6.25 8.49 4.24
CA GLU A 384 -6.25 9.92 4.53
C GLU A 384 -5.08 10.64 3.86
N GLU A 385 -3.86 10.12 4.00
CA GLU A 385 -2.67 10.85 3.58
C GLU A 385 -2.34 10.71 2.09
N LEU A 386 -2.75 9.62 1.42
CA LEU A 386 -2.34 9.32 0.04
C LEU A 386 -3.50 9.20 -0.94
N ASP A 387 -4.73 9.12 -0.47
CA ASP A 387 -5.93 8.87 -1.27
C ASP A 387 -5.82 7.62 -2.19
N ILE A 388 -5.02 6.63 -1.78
CA ILE A 388 -4.87 5.38 -2.52
C ILE A 388 -5.82 4.35 -1.93
N PRO A 389 -6.75 3.79 -2.73
CA PRO A 389 -7.71 2.80 -2.24
C PRO A 389 -7.05 1.44 -2.00
N VAL A 390 -7.49 0.72 -0.98
CA VAL A 390 -7.25 -0.71 -0.88
C VAL A 390 -8.18 -1.41 -1.88
N LYS A 391 -7.63 -2.27 -2.74
CA LYS A 391 -8.40 -3.00 -3.77
C LYS A 391 -8.44 -4.49 -3.52
N LEU A 392 -7.39 -5.02 -2.90
CA LEU A 392 -7.25 -6.44 -2.60
C LEU A 392 -6.81 -6.66 -1.17
N ILE A 393 -7.26 -7.77 -0.58
CA ILE A 393 -6.91 -8.19 0.76
C ILE A 393 -6.51 -9.67 0.77
N GLY A 394 -5.39 -9.97 1.44
CA GLY A 394 -4.99 -11.33 1.78
C GLY A 394 -5.60 -11.74 3.12
N PHE A 395 -6.35 -12.83 3.11
CA PHE A 395 -7.09 -13.33 4.29
C PHE A 395 -6.28 -14.32 5.15
N GLY A 396 -5.17 -14.81 4.65
CA GLY A 396 -4.33 -15.81 5.31
C GLY A 396 -3.44 -16.55 4.31
N GLU A 397 -3.09 -17.80 4.61
CA GLU A 397 -2.10 -18.56 3.85
C GLU A 397 -2.69 -19.49 2.77
N LYS A 398 -3.97 -19.86 2.85
CA LYS A 398 -4.61 -20.76 1.88
C LYS A 398 -4.55 -20.17 0.47
N ILE A 399 -4.57 -21.03 -0.55
CA ILE A 399 -4.49 -20.64 -1.96
C ILE A 399 -5.63 -19.71 -2.40
N ASP A 400 -6.78 -19.82 -1.79
CA ASP A 400 -7.98 -19.01 -2.02
C ASP A 400 -8.11 -17.81 -1.04
N ASP A 401 -7.12 -17.61 -0.14
CA ASP A 401 -7.09 -16.52 0.83
C ASP A 401 -6.65 -15.19 0.21
N ILE A 402 -7.32 -14.79 -0.87
CA ILE A 402 -7.22 -13.45 -1.47
C ILE A 402 -8.57 -13.04 -2.05
N GLY A 403 -8.95 -11.79 -1.86
CA GLY A 403 -10.23 -11.28 -2.34
C GLY A 403 -10.23 -9.80 -2.65
N ALA A 404 -11.34 -9.34 -3.25
CA ALA A 404 -11.60 -7.93 -3.39
C ALA A 404 -11.76 -7.30 -2.00
N PHE A 405 -11.22 -6.11 -1.82
CA PHE A 405 -11.43 -5.39 -0.58
C PHE A 405 -12.87 -4.87 -0.53
N ASN A 406 -13.46 -4.96 0.64
CA ASN A 406 -14.80 -4.43 0.95
C ASN A 406 -14.69 -3.55 2.19
N SER A 407 -14.85 -2.26 2.01
CA SER A 407 -14.75 -1.26 3.08
C SER A 407 -15.77 -1.45 4.19
N GLU A 408 -16.97 -1.89 3.83
CA GLU A 408 -18.04 -2.14 4.80
C GLU A 408 -17.65 -3.27 5.77
N ASN A 409 -17.27 -4.44 5.22
CA ASN A 409 -16.82 -5.57 6.02
C ASN A 409 -15.55 -5.25 6.83
N PHE A 410 -14.65 -4.46 6.24
CA PHE A 410 -13.43 -4.04 6.92
C PHE A 410 -13.72 -3.11 8.10
N MET A 411 -14.51 -2.05 7.90
CA MET A 411 -14.86 -1.09 8.94
C MET A 411 -15.71 -1.74 10.03
N GLN A 412 -16.65 -2.62 9.65
CA GLN A 412 -17.41 -3.41 10.62
C GLN A 412 -16.48 -4.25 11.51
N GLY A 413 -15.53 -4.96 10.90
CA GLY A 413 -14.57 -5.76 11.66
C GLY A 413 -13.57 -4.93 12.48
N LEU A 414 -13.19 -3.74 12.04
CA LEU A 414 -12.31 -2.83 12.78
C LEU A 414 -13.00 -2.25 14.01
N LEU A 415 -14.28 -1.88 13.88
CA LEU A 415 -15.08 -1.21 14.89
C LEU A 415 -15.96 -2.17 15.71
N GLU A 416 -15.91 -3.48 15.43
CA GLU A 416 -16.67 -4.49 16.19
C GLU A 416 -16.28 -4.46 17.68
N GLY A 417 -17.28 -4.40 18.56
CA GLY A 417 -17.10 -4.18 19.99
C GLY A 417 -17.26 -2.72 20.43
N LEU A 418 -17.31 -1.79 19.45
CA LEU A 418 -17.72 -0.41 19.67
C LEU A 418 -19.18 -0.19 19.23
N ILE A 419 -19.65 -1.03 18.33
CA ILE A 419 -21.02 -1.02 17.79
C ILE A 419 -21.97 -1.75 18.71
#